data_755a5a2e966eac04dc8caabc0cfc24e2
#
_entry.id   755a5a2e966eac04dc8caabc0cfc24e2
#
_cell.length_a   1.000
_cell.length_b   1.000
_cell.length_c   1.000
_cell.angle_alpha   90.00
_cell.angle_beta   90.00
_cell.angle_gamma   90.00
#
_symmetry.space_group_name_H-M   'P 1'
#
loop_
_entity.id
_entity.type
_entity.pdbx_description
1 polymer ?
#
loop_
_entity_poly.entity_id
_entity_poly.type
_entity_poly.pdbx_seq_one_letter_code
_entity_poly.pdbx_strand_id
1 'polypeptide(L)'
;LKDTGQRLIGNLSKGFQQRVGIAQAIIHLPPVVILDEPTIGLDPIQIREIRNLIRELGRDHGVILSTHILPEVQATCDRVQIIHKGRLVLNDSIEGLAQRLKSATLVAAFREPPDLARLRALPGVATVQAEDDRRVRIFYDPSRDPTDAVVRLAADLGWGLHEIAPER
;
A
#
# COMPACT_ATOMS: atom_id res chain seq x y z
N LEU A 1 8.44 -15.06 27.46
CA LEU A 1 9.53 -14.33 28.17
C LEU A 1 9.76 -14.83 29.61
N LYS A 2 8.79 -15.52 30.24
CA LYS A 2 8.91 -15.92 31.69
C LYS A 2 10.17 -16.76 31.98
N ASP A 3 10.52 -17.68 31.10
CA ASP A 3 11.65 -18.62 31.33
C ASP A 3 13.04 -18.01 30.99
N THR A 4 13.08 -16.78 30.52
CA THR A 4 14.32 -16.10 30.10
C THR A 4 14.65 -14.87 30.93
N GLY A 5 13.84 -14.57 31.97
CA GLY A 5 13.91 -13.32 32.73
C GLY A 5 15.25 -13.08 33.48
N GLN A 6 16.08 -14.12 33.67
CA GLN A 6 17.38 -14.00 34.30
C GLN A 6 18.56 -13.95 33.31
N ARG A 7 18.28 -14.01 31.99
CA ARG A 7 19.32 -13.95 30.94
C ARG A 7 19.54 -12.52 30.49
N LEU A 8 20.78 -12.18 30.21
CA LEU A 8 21.10 -10.91 29.55
C LEU A 8 20.44 -10.84 28.17
N ILE A 9 19.86 -9.70 27.81
CA ILE A 9 19.15 -9.50 26.54
C ILE A 9 20.06 -9.85 25.35
N GLY A 10 21.33 -9.46 25.40
CA GLY A 10 22.31 -9.78 24.35
C GLY A 10 22.55 -11.28 24.10
N ASN A 11 22.22 -12.14 25.07
CA ASN A 11 22.35 -13.61 24.97
C ASN A 11 21.06 -14.30 24.51
N LEU A 12 20.02 -13.54 24.22
CA LEU A 12 18.75 -14.03 23.68
C LEU A 12 18.83 -14.16 22.16
N SER A 13 18.01 -15.06 21.59
CA SER A 13 17.82 -15.10 20.15
C SER A 13 17.21 -13.78 19.65
N LYS A 14 17.42 -13.42 18.37
CA LYS A 14 16.86 -12.21 17.77
C LYS A 14 15.35 -12.07 17.99
N GLY A 15 14.59 -13.17 17.85
CA GLY A 15 13.15 -13.16 18.10
C GLY A 15 12.78 -12.84 19.55
N PHE A 16 13.56 -13.31 20.51
CA PHE A 16 13.38 -12.92 21.91
C PHE A 16 13.75 -11.47 22.17
N GLN A 17 14.83 -10.96 21.56
CA GLN A 17 15.24 -9.55 21.66
C GLN A 17 14.14 -8.65 21.11
N GLN A 18 13.54 -8.98 19.95
CA GLN A 18 12.42 -8.24 19.37
C GLN A 18 11.19 -8.19 20.31
N ARG A 19 10.84 -9.33 20.89
CA ARG A 19 9.73 -9.40 21.87
C ARG A 19 10.00 -8.58 23.12
N VAL A 20 11.24 -8.53 23.60
CA VAL A 20 11.63 -7.67 24.72
C VAL A 20 11.49 -6.21 24.33
N GLY A 21 11.94 -5.80 23.14
CA GLY A 21 11.76 -4.44 22.63
C GLY A 21 10.30 -4.02 22.51
N ILE A 22 9.43 -4.89 21.96
CA ILE A 22 8.00 -4.64 21.89
C ILE A 22 7.39 -4.53 23.31
N ALA A 23 7.73 -5.45 24.21
CA ALA A 23 7.26 -5.42 25.60
C ALA A 23 7.65 -4.11 26.31
N GLN A 24 8.88 -3.63 26.09
CA GLN A 24 9.35 -2.35 26.60
C GLN A 24 8.53 -1.18 26.04
N ALA A 25 8.22 -1.20 24.76
CA ALA A 25 7.46 -0.14 24.10
C ALA A 25 6.01 -0.03 24.62
N ILE A 26 5.41 -1.15 25.05
CA ILE A 26 4.00 -1.19 25.48
C ILE A 26 3.80 -1.19 27.00
N ILE A 27 4.85 -1.29 27.80
CA ILE A 27 4.73 -1.45 29.27
C ILE A 27 3.96 -0.32 29.96
N HIS A 28 3.96 0.87 29.36
CA HIS A 28 3.28 2.06 29.89
C HIS A 28 1.94 2.34 29.15
N LEU A 29 1.45 1.37 28.37
CA LEU A 29 0.18 1.42 27.63
C LEU A 29 0.02 2.70 26.78
N PRO A 30 0.95 3.00 25.88
CA PRO A 30 0.89 4.21 25.05
C PRO A 30 -0.27 4.13 24.06
N PRO A 31 -0.90 5.25 23.67
CA PRO A 31 -1.95 5.26 22.67
C PRO A 31 -1.44 4.89 21.27
N VAL A 32 -0.14 5.11 21.00
CA VAL A 32 0.52 4.79 19.72
C VAL A 32 1.84 4.07 19.98
N VAL A 33 2.06 2.99 19.24
CA VAL A 33 3.32 2.20 19.23
C VAL A 33 3.95 2.30 17.84
N ILE A 34 5.24 2.61 17.79
CA ILE A 34 6.01 2.64 16.54
C ILE A 34 6.98 1.47 16.54
N LEU A 35 6.91 0.62 15.54
CA LEU A 35 7.75 -0.55 15.35
C LEU A 35 8.54 -0.41 14.05
N ASP A 36 9.86 -0.31 14.19
CA ASP A 36 10.77 -0.19 13.06
C ASP A 36 11.35 -1.57 12.72
N GLU A 37 11.06 -2.08 11.51
CA GLU A 37 11.52 -3.36 10.97
C GLU A 37 11.42 -4.53 11.97
N PRO A 38 10.25 -4.78 12.62
CA PRO A 38 10.16 -5.70 13.76
C PRO A 38 10.37 -7.18 13.41
N THR A 39 10.40 -7.52 12.14
CA THR A 39 10.56 -8.91 11.64
C THR A 39 11.93 -9.19 11.04
N ILE A 40 12.81 -8.17 10.98
CA ILE A 40 14.12 -8.33 10.34
C ILE A 40 15.00 -9.38 11.03
N GLY A 41 15.52 -10.32 10.22
CA GLY A 41 16.42 -11.36 10.70
C GLY A 41 15.76 -12.46 11.56
N LEU A 42 14.43 -12.57 11.50
CA LEU A 42 13.66 -13.63 12.13
C LEU A 42 13.38 -14.79 11.15
N ASP A 43 13.21 -15.98 11.68
CA ASP A 43 12.73 -17.12 10.90
C ASP A 43 11.21 -17.04 10.62
N PRO A 44 10.66 -17.82 9.67
CA PRO A 44 9.24 -17.76 9.29
C PRO A 44 8.25 -18.01 10.43
N ILE A 45 8.62 -18.82 11.43
CA ILE A 45 7.77 -19.10 12.60
C ILE A 45 7.72 -17.86 13.48
N GLN A 46 8.87 -17.29 13.79
CA GLN A 46 8.99 -16.07 14.60
C GLN A 46 8.31 -14.87 13.93
N ILE A 47 8.43 -14.71 12.60
CA ILE A 47 7.70 -13.68 11.84
C ILE A 47 6.19 -13.80 12.06
N ARG A 48 5.64 -15.02 11.98
CA ARG A 48 4.21 -15.26 12.20
C ARG A 48 3.78 -14.87 13.62
N GLU A 49 4.59 -15.19 14.61
CA GLU A 49 4.31 -14.86 16.00
C GLU A 49 4.35 -13.34 16.26
N ILE A 50 5.32 -12.64 15.69
CA ILE A 50 5.39 -11.17 15.76
C ILE A 50 4.21 -10.51 15.06
N ARG A 51 3.81 -10.98 13.88
CA ARG A 51 2.61 -10.50 13.17
C ARG A 51 1.34 -10.65 14.01
N ASN A 52 1.17 -11.80 14.66
CA ASN A 52 0.02 -12.01 15.53
C ASN A 52 0.05 -11.04 16.72
N LEU A 53 1.21 -10.84 17.34
CA LEU A 53 1.38 -9.87 18.42
C LEU A 53 1.06 -8.44 17.98
N ILE A 54 1.53 -8.02 16.80
CA ILE A 54 1.22 -6.68 16.25
C ILE A 54 -0.28 -6.51 16.02
N ARG A 55 -0.97 -7.53 15.49
CA ARG A 55 -2.43 -7.50 15.30
C ARG A 55 -3.19 -7.44 16.62
N GLU A 56 -2.73 -8.14 17.64
CA GLU A 56 -3.31 -8.05 18.98
C GLU A 56 -3.14 -6.65 19.57
N LEU A 57 -1.95 -6.06 19.46
CA LEU A 57 -1.67 -4.70 19.88
C LEU A 57 -2.55 -3.67 19.15
N GLY A 58 -2.79 -3.87 17.84
CA GLY A 58 -3.64 -2.99 17.04
C GLY A 58 -5.11 -2.91 17.47
N ARG A 59 -5.57 -3.78 18.38
CA ARG A 59 -6.94 -3.70 18.94
C ARG A 59 -7.09 -2.57 19.94
N ASP A 60 -6.03 -2.30 20.71
CA ASP A 60 -6.06 -1.36 21.83
C ASP A 60 -5.15 -0.14 21.60
N HIS A 61 -4.25 -0.22 20.62
CA HIS A 61 -3.25 0.81 20.32
C HIS A 61 -3.26 1.18 18.84
N GLY A 62 -2.95 2.43 18.51
CA GLY A 62 -2.51 2.78 17.16
C GLY A 62 -1.12 2.19 16.91
N VAL A 63 -0.94 1.38 15.87
CA VAL A 63 0.38 0.80 15.54
C VAL A 63 0.87 1.36 14.23
N ILE A 64 2.07 1.95 14.24
CA ILE A 64 2.81 2.37 13.05
C ILE A 64 3.94 1.37 12.84
N LEU A 65 3.92 0.70 11.68
CA LEU A 65 4.90 -0.29 11.31
C LEU A 65 5.73 0.23 10.13
N SER A 66 7.06 0.31 10.27
CA SER A 66 7.95 0.48 9.13
C SER A 66 8.45 -0.88 8.66
N THR A 67 8.43 -1.13 7.36
CA THR A 67 9.01 -2.32 6.72
C THR A 67 9.19 -2.10 5.23
N HIS A 68 10.14 -2.81 4.62
CA HIS A 68 10.32 -2.86 3.18
C HIS A 68 9.71 -4.12 2.54
N ILE A 69 9.01 -4.95 3.32
CA ILE A 69 8.47 -6.24 2.90
C ILE A 69 6.96 -6.14 2.68
N LEU A 70 6.52 -5.91 1.42
CA LEU A 70 5.12 -5.73 1.07
C LEU A 70 4.17 -6.86 1.56
N PRO A 71 4.51 -8.17 1.49
CA PRO A 71 3.69 -9.23 2.06
C PRO A 71 3.43 -9.10 3.57
N GLU A 72 4.33 -8.45 4.31
CA GLU A 72 4.12 -8.19 5.75
C GLU A 72 3.10 -7.10 5.97
N VAL A 73 3.19 -6.01 5.19
CA VAL A 73 2.22 -4.92 5.21
C VAL A 73 0.83 -5.46 4.90
N GLN A 74 0.68 -6.24 3.81
CA GLN A 74 -0.60 -6.85 3.42
C GLN A 74 -1.18 -7.80 4.47
N ALA A 75 -0.31 -8.50 5.21
CA ALA A 75 -0.73 -9.46 6.21
C ALA A 75 -1.07 -8.82 7.57
N THR A 76 -0.63 -7.59 7.87
CA THR A 76 -0.62 -7.06 9.23
C THR A 76 -1.32 -5.70 9.37
N CYS A 77 -1.31 -4.88 8.30
CA CYS A 77 -1.79 -3.51 8.32
C CYS A 77 -3.15 -3.35 7.64
N ASP A 78 -3.92 -2.34 8.04
CA ASP A 78 -5.18 -1.93 7.40
C ASP A 78 -4.92 -0.85 6.33
N ARG A 79 -3.89 -0.04 6.53
CA ARG A 79 -3.51 1.07 5.65
C ARG A 79 -2.02 1.03 5.35
N VAL A 80 -1.64 1.58 4.22
CA VAL A 80 -0.25 1.69 3.77
C VAL A 80 0.08 3.11 3.34
N GLN A 81 1.28 3.53 3.71
CA GLN A 81 1.90 4.77 3.23
C GLN A 81 3.24 4.42 2.59
N ILE A 82 3.45 4.81 1.34
CA ILE A 82 4.73 4.62 0.66
C ILE A 82 5.45 5.97 0.60
N ILE A 83 6.66 5.99 1.14
CA ILE A 83 7.53 7.16 1.15
C ILE A 83 8.71 6.90 0.20
N HIS A 84 8.96 7.84 -0.70
CA HIS A 84 10.11 7.81 -1.61
C HIS A 84 10.83 9.17 -1.59
N LYS A 85 12.13 9.16 -1.34
CA LYS A 85 12.95 10.40 -1.25
C LYS A 85 12.34 11.48 -0.36
N GLY A 86 11.83 11.09 0.81
CA GLY A 86 11.23 12.00 1.78
C GLY A 86 9.85 12.54 1.40
N ARG A 87 9.23 12.03 0.34
CA ARG A 87 7.87 12.41 -0.10
C ARG A 87 6.92 11.23 0.02
N LEU A 88 5.70 11.52 0.49
CA LEU A 88 4.62 10.55 0.50
C LEU A 88 4.10 10.37 -0.93
N VAL A 89 4.31 9.18 -1.51
CA VAL A 89 3.91 8.86 -2.90
C VAL A 89 2.62 8.06 -2.98
N LEU A 90 2.25 7.36 -1.89
CA LEU A 90 0.98 6.64 -1.77
C LEU A 90 0.49 6.70 -0.33
N ASN A 91 -0.84 6.87 -0.17
CA ASN A 91 -1.56 6.69 1.10
C ASN A 91 -2.90 6.04 0.76
N ASP A 92 -3.06 4.76 1.08
CA ASP A 92 -4.24 3.99 0.70
C ASP A 92 -4.56 2.90 1.74
N SER A 93 -5.71 2.23 1.58
CA SER A 93 -6.00 0.97 2.27
C SER A 93 -5.24 -0.18 1.61
N ILE A 94 -5.13 -1.31 2.32
CA ILE A 94 -4.52 -2.53 1.75
C ILE A 94 -5.34 -3.06 0.57
N GLU A 95 -6.68 -2.97 0.62
CA GLU A 95 -7.56 -3.34 -0.48
C GLU A 95 -7.34 -2.43 -1.70
N GLY A 96 -7.23 -1.12 -1.49
CA GLY A 96 -6.93 -0.14 -2.55
C GLY A 96 -5.58 -0.41 -3.21
N LEU A 97 -4.54 -0.70 -2.41
CA LEU A 97 -3.23 -1.11 -2.91
C LEU A 97 -3.33 -2.41 -3.74
N ALA A 98 -4.06 -3.42 -3.24
CA ALA A 98 -4.22 -4.70 -3.93
C ALA A 98 -4.96 -4.54 -5.27
N GLN A 99 -5.95 -3.65 -5.35
CA GLN A 99 -6.62 -3.32 -6.60
C GLN A 99 -5.68 -2.62 -7.58
N ARG A 100 -4.88 -1.67 -7.12
CA ARG A 100 -3.87 -0.99 -7.96
C ARG A 100 -2.82 -1.96 -8.52
N LEU A 101 -2.36 -2.91 -7.70
CA LEU A 101 -1.40 -3.93 -8.13
C LEU A 101 -1.98 -4.95 -9.14
N LYS A 102 -3.31 -5.12 -9.15
CA LYS A 102 -4.02 -5.98 -10.10
C LYS A 102 -4.47 -5.26 -11.36
N SER A 103 -4.45 -3.91 -11.37
CA SER A 103 -4.92 -3.13 -12.51
C SER A 103 -3.79 -2.91 -13.52
N ALA A 104 -4.13 -3.03 -14.79
CA ALA A 104 -3.32 -2.48 -15.85
C ALA A 104 -3.52 -0.96 -15.90
N THR A 105 -2.55 -0.25 -16.45
CA THR A 105 -2.58 1.21 -16.53
C THR A 105 -2.47 1.66 -17.97
N LEU A 106 -3.37 2.58 -18.38
CA LEU A 106 -3.24 3.34 -19.62
C LEU A 106 -2.90 4.78 -19.28
N VAL A 107 -1.97 5.35 -20.02
CA VAL A 107 -1.72 6.79 -20.05
C VAL A 107 -2.41 7.33 -21.30
N ALA A 108 -3.22 8.37 -21.12
CA ALA A 108 -3.90 9.04 -22.22
C ALA A 108 -3.66 10.55 -22.14
N ALA A 109 -3.35 11.18 -23.30
CA ALA A 109 -3.16 12.61 -23.40
C ALA A 109 -4.09 13.22 -24.46
N PHE A 110 -4.66 14.38 -24.12
CA PHE A 110 -5.72 15.05 -24.87
C PHE A 110 -5.30 16.49 -25.23
N ARG A 111 -5.92 17.05 -26.25
CA ARG A 111 -5.73 18.46 -26.61
C ARG A 111 -6.58 19.39 -25.73
N GLU A 112 -7.77 18.93 -25.37
CA GLU A 112 -8.68 19.60 -24.46
C GLU A 112 -8.81 18.81 -23.15
N PRO A 113 -9.02 19.45 -21.99
CA PRO A 113 -9.17 18.77 -20.71
C PRO A 113 -10.32 17.74 -20.72
N PRO A 114 -10.07 16.46 -20.40
CA PRO A 114 -11.11 15.45 -20.40
C PRO A 114 -11.99 15.54 -19.15
N ASP A 115 -13.26 15.13 -19.29
CA ASP A 115 -14.14 14.95 -18.14
C ASP A 115 -13.79 13.62 -17.40
N LEU A 116 -13.15 13.75 -16.25
CA LEU A 116 -12.71 12.60 -15.45
C LEU A 116 -13.89 11.75 -14.95
N ALA A 117 -15.07 12.33 -14.71
CA ALA A 117 -16.24 11.59 -14.27
C ALA A 117 -16.73 10.64 -15.35
N ARG A 118 -16.73 11.09 -16.60
CA ARG A 118 -17.11 10.26 -17.76
C ARG A 118 -16.08 9.17 -18.04
N LEU A 119 -14.79 9.43 -17.88
CA LEU A 119 -13.76 8.40 -17.99
C LEU A 119 -13.90 7.34 -16.90
N ARG A 120 -14.21 7.73 -15.66
CA ARG A 120 -14.46 6.78 -14.55
C ARG A 120 -15.68 5.91 -14.74
N ALA A 121 -16.67 6.39 -15.51
CA ALA A 121 -17.90 5.64 -15.79
C ALA A 121 -17.74 4.58 -16.88
N LEU A 122 -16.59 4.52 -17.58
CA LEU A 122 -16.35 3.54 -18.63
C LEU A 122 -16.23 2.12 -18.05
N PRO A 123 -16.80 1.11 -18.75
CA PRO A 123 -16.66 -0.28 -18.35
C PRO A 123 -15.20 -0.72 -18.29
N GLY A 124 -14.81 -1.37 -17.18
CA GLY A 124 -13.43 -1.84 -16.97
C GLY A 124 -12.53 -0.83 -16.29
N VAL A 125 -12.88 0.45 -16.23
CA VAL A 125 -12.11 1.47 -15.53
C VAL A 125 -12.32 1.33 -14.02
N ALA A 126 -11.22 1.18 -13.27
CA ALA A 126 -11.23 1.11 -11.81
C ALA A 126 -11.08 2.50 -11.19
N THR A 127 -10.13 3.31 -11.71
CA THR A 127 -9.93 4.69 -11.27
C THR A 127 -9.21 5.51 -12.34
N VAL A 128 -9.34 6.84 -12.25
CA VAL A 128 -8.68 7.79 -13.14
C VAL A 128 -7.98 8.85 -12.30
N GLN A 129 -6.69 9.06 -12.56
CA GLN A 129 -5.87 10.09 -11.93
C GLN A 129 -5.42 11.10 -12.99
N ALA A 130 -5.62 12.39 -12.73
CA ALA A 130 -5.02 13.43 -13.54
C ALA A 130 -3.54 13.56 -13.19
N GLU A 131 -2.67 13.56 -14.20
CA GLU A 131 -1.26 13.94 -14.04
C GLU A 131 -1.11 15.46 -14.23
N ASP A 132 -1.87 16.00 -15.19
CA ASP A 132 -2.04 17.41 -15.43
C ASP A 132 -3.45 17.68 -16.01
N ASP A 133 -3.71 18.88 -16.52
CA ASP A 133 -5.02 19.29 -17.07
C ASP A 133 -5.42 18.48 -18.32
N ARG A 134 -4.48 17.84 -19.01
CA ARG A 134 -4.69 17.19 -20.31
C ARG A 134 -4.16 15.76 -20.36
N ARG A 135 -3.46 15.33 -19.34
CA ARG A 135 -2.89 13.98 -19.26
C ARG A 135 -3.46 13.24 -18.08
N VAL A 136 -3.95 12.01 -18.32
CA VAL A 136 -4.55 11.18 -17.31
C VAL A 136 -3.96 9.78 -17.31
N ARG A 137 -3.95 9.18 -16.13
CA ARG A 137 -3.61 7.80 -15.90
C ARG A 137 -4.89 7.04 -15.55
N ILE A 138 -5.22 6.02 -16.34
CA ILE A 138 -6.44 5.22 -16.22
C ILE A 138 -6.03 3.83 -15.73
N PHE A 139 -6.46 3.47 -14.52
CA PHE A 139 -6.29 2.14 -13.97
C PHE A 139 -7.52 1.30 -14.31
N TYR A 140 -7.31 0.09 -14.83
CA TYR A 140 -8.41 -0.74 -15.32
C TYR A 140 -8.18 -2.24 -15.03
N ASP A 141 -9.26 -3.02 -15.07
CA ASP A 141 -9.20 -4.47 -14.97
C ASP A 141 -8.55 -5.06 -16.23
N PRO A 142 -7.42 -5.81 -16.14
CA PRO A 142 -6.74 -6.38 -17.29
C PRO A 142 -7.62 -7.28 -18.16
N SER A 143 -8.70 -7.83 -17.60
CA SER A 143 -9.67 -8.64 -18.35
C SER A 143 -10.66 -7.80 -19.17
N ARG A 144 -10.66 -6.46 -18.98
CA ARG A 144 -11.60 -5.51 -19.60
C ARG A 144 -10.87 -4.23 -20.04
N ASP A 145 -10.07 -4.35 -21.08
CA ASP A 145 -9.32 -3.23 -21.65
C ASP A 145 -10.29 -2.10 -22.13
N PRO A 146 -10.23 -0.90 -21.54
CA PRO A 146 -11.10 0.20 -21.90
C PRO A 146 -10.58 1.05 -23.07
N THR A 147 -9.47 0.69 -23.72
CA THR A 147 -8.81 1.50 -24.75
C THR A 147 -9.78 1.97 -25.81
N ASP A 148 -10.55 1.05 -26.40
CA ASP A 148 -11.54 1.39 -27.45
C ASP A 148 -12.64 2.32 -26.94
N ALA A 149 -13.09 2.12 -25.69
CA ALA A 149 -14.13 2.96 -25.08
C ALA A 149 -13.62 4.37 -24.81
N VAL A 150 -12.36 4.51 -24.35
CA VAL A 150 -11.69 5.81 -24.16
C VAL A 150 -11.55 6.55 -25.50
N VAL A 151 -11.10 5.85 -26.55
CA VAL A 151 -10.94 6.44 -27.89
C VAL A 151 -12.28 6.97 -28.43
N ARG A 152 -13.35 6.15 -28.35
CA ARG A 152 -14.70 6.54 -28.79
C ARG A 152 -15.22 7.75 -28.01
N LEU A 153 -15.14 7.69 -26.67
CA LEU A 153 -15.62 8.77 -25.82
C LEU A 153 -14.88 10.08 -26.11
N ALA A 154 -13.57 10.03 -26.30
CA ALA A 154 -12.75 11.18 -26.63
C ALA A 154 -13.09 11.79 -27.99
N ALA A 155 -13.42 10.93 -28.98
CA ALA A 155 -13.85 11.36 -30.31
C ALA A 155 -15.25 12.01 -30.26
N ASP A 156 -16.21 11.37 -29.58
CA ASP A 156 -17.59 11.85 -29.46
C ASP A 156 -17.67 13.21 -28.75
N LEU A 157 -16.78 13.46 -27.80
CA LEU A 157 -16.76 14.70 -27.02
C LEU A 157 -15.72 15.73 -27.50
N GLY A 158 -14.98 15.42 -28.56
CA GLY A 158 -14.05 16.35 -29.17
C GLY A 158 -12.83 16.69 -28.31
N TRP A 159 -12.42 15.79 -27.38
CA TRP A 159 -11.26 16.04 -26.50
C TRP A 159 -9.91 15.99 -27.22
N GLY A 160 -9.87 15.51 -28.48
CA GLY A 160 -8.66 15.47 -29.29
C GLY A 160 -7.59 14.59 -28.71
N LEU A 161 -7.93 13.31 -28.41
CA LEU A 161 -6.97 12.30 -27.97
C LEU A 161 -5.83 12.17 -28.98
N HIS A 162 -4.58 12.31 -28.54
CA HIS A 162 -3.40 12.23 -29.40
C HIS A 162 -2.36 11.23 -28.91
N GLU A 163 -2.47 10.75 -27.66
CA GLU A 163 -1.63 9.69 -27.12
C GLU A 163 -2.51 8.77 -26.27
N ILE A 164 -2.39 7.46 -26.48
CA ILE A 164 -2.91 6.45 -25.56
C ILE A 164 -1.97 5.24 -25.62
N ALA A 165 -1.41 4.85 -24.48
CA ALA A 165 -0.47 3.76 -24.38
C ALA A 165 -0.57 3.05 -23.03
N PRO A 166 -0.34 1.71 -22.99
CA PRO A 166 -0.18 1.02 -21.71
C PRO A 166 1.13 1.47 -21.03
N GLU A 167 1.04 1.77 -19.75
CA GLU A 167 2.20 2.03 -18.90
C GLU A 167 2.87 0.69 -18.56
N ARG A 168 4.18 0.56 -18.85
CA ARG A 168 4.99 -0.64 -18.57
C ARG A 168 5.82 -0.45 -17.31
#